data_56f70d3f83e0c42b4e40aff01234486b
#
_entry.id   56f70d3f83e0c42b4e40aff01234486b
#
_cell.length_a   1.000
_cell.length_b   1.000
_cell.length_c   1.000
_cell.angle_alpha   90.00
_cell.angle_beta   90.00
_cell.angle_gamma   90.00
#
_symmetry.space_group_name_H-M   'P 1'
#
loop_
_entity.id
_entity.type
_entity.pdbx_description
1 polymer ?
#
loop_
_entity_poly.entity_id
_entity_poly.type
_entity_poly.pdbx_seq_one_letter_code
_entity_poly.pdbx_strand_id
1 'polypeptide(L)'
;QAERLRAASAPAPEDDLVGLRFDHGRHGHAALQSLQDAPAYQSAPAQRLLQGVLARPQRWQHQPSTEALRSGAVTTAAQAQRLIAPASGHPLPDADWWQALLAQRLRGMECLQSGADCVVLQADLDGDGQPEQVLCELSARWGTPCTLSTRQDGRWQHAGQVDWQTRSTDTQALHQHLRAGQLQAQQPRWQELQVQGQRGRIRADPSD
;
A
#
# COMPACT_ATOMS: atom_id res chain seq x y z
N GLN A 1 -17.41 -16.39 18.57
CA GLN A 1 -16.06 -16.09 18.00
C GLN A 1 -15.05 -15.82 19.11
N ALA A 2 -15.34 -14.96 20.08
CA ALA A 2 -14.43 -14.64 21.20
C ALA A 2 -14.01 -15.86 22.01
N GLU A 3 -14.93 -16.75 22.36
CA GLU A 3 -14.64 -17.99 23.09
C GLU A 3 -13.73 -18.94 22.29
N ARG A 4 -13.96 -19.05 20.97
CA ARG A 4 -13.09 -19.82 20.09
C ARG A 4 -11.66 -19.27 20.07
N LEU A 5 -11.51 -17.94 20.06
CA LEU A 5 -10.20 -17.29 20.07
C LEU A 5 -9.50 -17.42 21.43
N ARG A 6 -10.24 -17.48 22.52
CA ARG A 6 -9.68 -17.75 23.87
C ARG A 6 -9.16 -19.16 24.04
N ALA A 7 -9.85 -20.13 23.44
CA ALA A 7 -9.49 -21.55 23.50
C ALA A 7 -8.42 -21.94 22.45
N ALA A 8 -8.02 -21.03 21.56
CA ALA A 8 -7.03 -21.29 20.54
C ALA A 8 -5.64 -21.47 21.15
N SER A 9 -4.85 -22.37 20.58
CA SER A 9 -3.45 -22.63 20.98
C SER A 9 -2.46 -21.61 20.39
N ALA A 10 -2.89 -20.82 19.40
CA ALA A 10 -2.09 -19.79 18.74
C ALA A 10 -2.89 -18.49 18.58
N PRO A 11 -2.22 -17.33 18.50
CA PRO A 11 -2.87 -16.06 18.24
C PRO A 11 -3.63 -16.06 16.92
N ALA A 12 -4.79 -15.45 16.90
CA ALA A 12 -5.54 -15.25 15.66
C ALA A 12 -4.82 -14.27 14.70
N PRO A 13 -5.05 -14.41 13.38
CA PRO A 13 -4.61 -13.41 12.42
C PRO A 13 -5.12 -12.01 12.76
N GLU A 14 -4.35 -10.99 12.39
CA GLU A 14 -4.70 -9.59 12.67
C GLU A 14 -6.08 -9.20 12.11
N ASP A 15 -6.42 -9.67 10.90
CA ASP A 15 -7.71 -9.41 10.26
C ASP A 15 -8.89 -9.89 11.08
N ASP A 16 -8.77 -11.04 11.75
CA ASP A 16 -9.82 -11.59 12.62
C ASP A 16 -10.00 -10.73 13.87
N LEU A 17 -8.90 -10.22 14.43
CA LEU A 17 -8.93 -9.33 15.60
C LEU A 17 -9.50 -7.96 15.22
N VAL A 18 -9.14 -7.42 14.05
CA VAL A 18 -9.70 -6.18 13.50
C VAL A 18 -11.19 -6.34 13.24
N GLY A 19 -11.61 -7.46 12.64
CA GLY A 19 -13.04 -7.78 12.47
C GLY A 19 -13.77 -7.81 13.81
N LEU A 20 -13.21 -8.49 14.83
CA LEU A 20 -13.80 -8.55 16.16
C LEU A 20 -13.94 -7.14 16.76
N ARG A 21 -12.94 -6.27 16.61
CA ARG A 21 -12.94 -4.91 17.14
C ARG A 21 -14.03 -4.02 16.54
N PHE A 22 -14.17 -4.04 15.21
CA PHE A 22 -14.95 -3.04 14.48
C PHE A 22 -16.33 -3.53 14.04
N ASP A 23 -16.50 -4.85 13.83
CA ASP A 23 -17.79 -5.39 13.39
C ASP A 23 -18.75 -5.67 14.54
N HIS A 24 -18.20 -5.82 15.77
CA HIS A 24 -19.01 -6.13 16.97
C HIS A 24 -19.05 -4.98 18.00
N GLY A 25 -18.59 -3.79 17.64
CA GLY A 25 -18.67 -2.57 18.45
C GLY A 25 -18.10 -2.75 19.87
N ARG A 26 -18.85 -2.28 20.91
CA ARG A 26 -18.40 -2.38 22.31
C ARG A 26 -18.17 -3.81 22.78
N HIS A 27 -18.94 -4.77 22.28
CA HIS A 27 -18.81 -6.19 22.67
C HIS A 27 -17.53 -6.79 22.08
N GLY A 28 -17.18 -6.45 20.85
CA GLY A 28 -15.92 -6.86 20.23
C GLY A 28 -14.70 -6.26 20.93
N HIS A 29 -14.78 -5.00 21.35
CA HIS A 29 -13.73 -4.36 22.12
C HIS A 29 -13.50 -5.05 23.48
N ALA A 30 -14.58 -5.32 24.23
CA ALA A 30 -14.49 -6.03 25.51
C ALA A 30 -13.95 -7.47 25.32
N ALA A 31 -14.37 -8.16 24.23
CA ALA A 31 -13.86 -9.48 23.88
C ALA A 31 -12.35 -9.45 23.61
N LEU A 32 -11.84 -8.47 22.85
CA LEU A 32 -10.40 -8.31 22.62
C LEU A 32 -9.64 -8.05 23.91
N GLN A 33 -10.16 -7.18 24.80
CA GLN A 33 -9.55 -6.96 26.10
C GLN A 33 -9.44 -8.27 26.88
N SER A 34 -10.45 -9.12 26.84
CA SER A 34 -10.42 -10.40 27.53
C SER A 34 -9.46 -11.43 26.95
N LEU A 35 -8.93 -11.23 25.72
CA LEU A 35 -7.89 -12.07 25.13
C LEU A 35 -6.50 -11.77 25.72
N GLN A 36 -6.30 -10.64 26.40
CA GLN A 36 -5.02 -10.30 27.03
C GLN A 36 -4.57 -11.38 28.03
N ASP A 37 -5.51 -11.99 28.72
CA ASP A 37 -5.26 -13.04 29.71
C ASP A 37 -5.25 -14.45 29.09
N ALA A 38 -5.55 -14.61 27.82
CA ALA A 38 -5.59 -15.92 27.17
C ALA A 38 -4.18 -16.46 26.89
N PRO A 39 -3.92 -17.77 27.08
CA PRO A 39 -2.60 -18.36 26.91
C PRO A 39 -1.95 -18.09 25.56
N ALA A 40 -2.73 -18.09 24.49
CA ALA A 40 -2.24 -17.80 23.12
C ALA A 40 -1.65 -16.38 22.97
N TYR A 41 -2.01 -15.44 23.84
CA TYR A 41 -1.58 -14.05 23.76
C TYR A 41 -0.57 -13.64 24.84
N GLN A 42 0.05 -14.61 25.53
CA GLN A 42 1.05 -14.31 26.57
C GLN A 42 2.43 -13.95 26.01
N SER A 43 2.70 -14.27 24.75
CA SER A 43 3.99 -13.90 24.13
C SER A 43 4.03 -12.40 23.82
N ALA A 44 5.21 -11.78 23.94
CA ALA A 44 5.40 -10.35 23.67
C ALA A 44 4.94 -9.93 22.23
N PRO A 45 5.15 -10.72 21.17
CA PRO A 45 4.61 -10.41 19.85
C PRO A 45 3.08 -10.43 19.81
N ALA A 46 2.44 -11.42 20.43
CA ALA A 46 0.99 -11.54 20.44
C ALA A 46 0.31 -10.44 21.26
N GLN A 47 0.90 -10.05 22.38
CA GLN A 47 0.42 -8.89 23.18
C GLN A 47 0.52 -7.58 22.40
N ARG A 48 1.63 -7.35 21.68
CA ARG A 48 1.81 -6.16 20.84
C ARG A 48 0.77 -6.11 19.72
N LEU A 49 0.51 -7.22 19.05
CA LEU A 49 -0.53 -7.32 18.04
C LEU A 49 -1.90 -6.93 18.62
N LEU A 50 -2.27 -7.53 19.76
CA LEU A 50 -3.54 -7.27 20.42
C LEU A 50 -3.69 -5.81 20.86
N GLN A 51 -2.66 -5.23 21.46
CA GLN A 51 -2.63 -3.82 21.85
C GLN A 51 -2.69 -2.89 20.64
N GLY A 52 -2.00 -3.23 19.55
CA GLY A 52 -2.06 -2.49 18.28
C GLY A 52 -3.48 -2.42 17.73
N VAL A 53 -4.21 -3.55 17.75
CA VAL A 53 -5.61 -3.58 17.30
C VAL A 53 -6.53 -2.81 18.26
N LEU A 54 -6.33 -2.92 19.58
CA LEU A 54 -7.12 -2.19 20.57
C LEU A 54 -6.93 -0.68 20.47
N ALA A 55 -5.72 -0.21 20.16
CA ALA A 55 -5.40 1.20 20.03
C ALA A 55 -5.86 1.86 18.73
N ARG A 56 -6.30 1.08 17.73
CA ARG A 56 -6.73 1.64 16.44
C ARG A 56 -7.97 2.50 16.58
N PRO A 57 -7.96 3.76 16.15
CA PRO A 57 -9.16 4.60 16.15
C PRO A 57 -10.14 4.25 15.05
N GLN A 58 -9.68 3.68 13.92
CA GLN A 58 -10.50 3.33 12.76
C GLN A 58 -10.06 2.00 12.14
N ARG A 59 -11.02 1.25 11.55
CA ARG A 59 -10.80 -0.07 10.93
C ARG A 59 -9.66 -0.09 9.90
N TRP A 60 -9.63 0.92 9.06
CA TRP A 60 -8.72 1.01 7.90
C TRP A 60 -7.42 1.75 8.20
N GLN A 61 -7.24 2.17 9.43
CA GLN A 61 -5.99 2.79 9.84
C GLN A 61 -4.98 1.66 10.14
N HIS A 62 -4.26 1.24 9.12
CA HIS A 62 -3.03 0.51 9.32
C HIS A 62 -2.08 1.45 10.06
N GLN A 63 -1.93 1.26 11.37
CA GLN A 63 -0.70 1.64 12.03
C GLN A 63 0.24 0.45 11.81
N PRO A 64 1.23 0.56 10.94
CA PRO A 64 2.34 -0.36 11.00
C PRO A 64 2.83 -0.27 12.45
N SER A 65 2.88 -1.40 13.15
CA SER A 65 3.43 -1.42 14.49
C SER A 65 4.79 -0.73 14.37
N THR A 66 5.03 0.31 15.16
CA THR A 66 6.29 1.08 15.15
C THR A 66 7.51 0.17 15.31
N GLU A 67 7.32 -1.06 15.67
CA GLU A 67 8.33 -2.10 15.88
C GLU A 67 8.51 -3.05 14.70
N ALA A 68 7.48 -3.31 13.89
CA ALA A 68 7.66 -3.94 12.57
C ALA A 68 8.44 -3.01 11.63
N LEU A 69 8.26 -1.70 11.78
CA LEU A 69 9.09 -0.68 11.12
C LEU A 69 10.52 -0.65 11.67
N ARG A 70 10.79 -1.10 12.90
CA ARG A 70 12.13 -1.08 13.50
C ARG A 70 12.91 -2.39 13.36
N SER A 71 12.25 -3.54 13.34
CA SER A 71 12.93 -4.86 13.32
C SER A 71 13.26 -5.38 11.92
N GLY A 72 13.28 -4.53 10.93
CA GLY A 72 13.65 -4.83 9.55
C GLY A 72 13.59 -3.57 8.70
N ALA A 73 13.60 -2.41 9.37
CA ALA A 73 13.43 -1.12 8.71
C ALA A 73 14.54 -0.90 7.68
N VAL A 74 14.13 -0.84 6.44
CA VAL A 74 14.97 -0.32 5.36
C VAL A 74 15.25 1.14 5.66
N THR A 75 16.51 1.43 5.98
CA THR A 75 16.95 2.77 6.37
C THR A 75 17.84 3.42 5.33
N THR A 76 18.27 2.67 4.32
CA THR A 76 19.18 3.15 3.27
C THR A 76 18.61 2.90 1.88
N ALA A 77 18.95 3.77 0.94
CA ALA A 77 18.59 3.62 -0.47
C ALA A 77 19.08 2.27 -1.04
N ALA A 78 20.28 1.82 -0.67
CA ALA A 78 20.83 0.55 -1.13
C ALA A 78 20.00 -0.67 -0.63
N GLN A 79 19.41 -0.59 0.55
CA GLN A 79 18.50 -1.63 1.04
C GLN A 79 17.16 -1.57 0.29
N ALA A 80 16.61 -0.38 0.07
CA ALA A 80 15.36 -0.18 -0.67
C ALA A 80 15.48 -0.69 -2.12
N GLN A 81 16.57 -0.42 -2.80
CA GLN A 81 16.88 -0.90 -4.15
C GLN A 81 16.97 -2.41 -4.28
N ARG A 82 17.22 -3.14 -3.20
CA ARG A 82 17.19 -4.62 -3.20
C ARG A 82 15.78 -5.20 -3.12
N LEU A 83 14.85 -4.42 -2.57
CA LEU A 83 13.44 -4.81 -2.43
C LEU A 83 12.58 -4.35 -3.60
N ILE A 84 12.91 -3.20 -4.17
CA ILE A 84 12.15 -2.57 -5.24
C ILE A 84 13.02 -2.57 -6.50
N ALA A 85 12.67 -3.43 -7.46
CA ALA A 85 13.37 -3.50 -8.72
C ALA A 85 12.77 -2.52 -9.75
N PRO A 86 13.59 -1.91 -10.63
CA PRO A 86 13.06 -1.22 -11.80
C PRO A 86 12.43 -2.25 -12.75
N ALA A 87 11.37 -1.85 -13.44
CA ALA A 87 10.83 -2.64 -14.54
C ALA A 87 11.86 -2.77 -15.67
N SER A 88 11.69 -3.79 -16.49
CA SER A 88 12.59 -4.03 -17.63
C SER A 88 12.64 -2.80 -18.56
N GLY A 89 13.86 -2.35 -18.89
CA GLY A 89 14.05 -1.18 -19.74
C GLY A 89 13.88 0.18 -19.04
N HIS A 90 13.51 0.22 -17.76
CA HIS A 90 13.41 1.45 -16.99
C HIS A 90 14.69 1.68 -16.15
N PRO A 91 15.15 2.93 -16.01
CA PRO A 91 16.27 3.24 -15.16
C PRO A 91 15.90 3.11 -13.68
N LEU A 92 16.91 2.95 -12.84
CA LEU A 92 16.74 3.12 -11.40
C LEU A 92 16.34 4.56 -11.07
N PRO A 93 15.41 4.78 -10.15
CA PRO A 93 15.11 6.10 -9.64
C PRO A 93 16.35 6.80 -9.08
N ASP A 94 16.37 8.12 -9.13
CA ASP A 94 17.46 8.92 -8.58
C ASP A 94 17.55 8.86 -7.04
N ALA A 95 18.68 9.32 -6.52
CA ALA A 95 18.94 9.28 -5.08
C ALA A 95 17.90 10.07 -4.25
N ASP A 96 17.41 11.18 -4.81
CA ASP A 96 16.44 12.05 -4.13
C ASP A 96 15.07 11.38 -3.99
N TRP A 97 14.67 10.58 -4.99
CA TRP A 97 13.45 9.79 -4.92
C TRP A 97 13.53 8.75 -3.79
N TRP A 98 14.65 8.01 -3.70
CA TRP A 98 14.85 7.04 -2.62
C TRP A 98 14.84 7.70 -1.24
N GLN A 99 15.46 8.88 -1.12
CA GLN A 99 15.42 9.63 0.13
C GLN A 99 14.01 10.09 0.49
N ALA A 100 13.23 10.56 -0.51
CA ALA A 100 11.85 10.96 -0.29
C ALA A 100 10.96 9.78 0.13
N LEU A 101 11.15 8.59 -0.49
CA LEU A 101 10.45 7.38 -0.12
C LEU A 101 10.77 6.97 1.33
N LEU A 102 12.05 6.92 1.69
CA LEU A 102 12.52 6.55 3.04
C LEU A 102 12.11 7.57 4.11
N ALA A 103 12.03 8.85 3.77
CA ALA A 103 11.56 9.90 4.67
C ALA A 103 10.03 9.91 4.85
N GLN A 104 9.31 8.92 4.33
CA GLN A 104 7.85 8.81 4.37
C GLN A 104 7.11 9.98 3.69
N ARG A 105 7.77 10.69 2.80
CA ARG A 105 7.16 11.76 2.00
C ARG A 105 6.36 11.22 0.81
N LEU A 106 6.67 9.99 0.42
CA LEU A 106 5.98 9.26 -0.65
C LEU A 106 5.18 8.11 -0.04
N ARG A 107 4.06 7.74 -0.68
CA ARG A 107 3.38 6.48 -0.39
C ARG A 107 4.14 5.32 -1.04
N GLY A 108 3.95 4.10 -0.54
CA GLY A 108 4.65 2.90 -1.02
C GLY A 108 5.55 2.27 0.04
N MET A 109 5.31 2.60 1.30
CA MET A 109 6.05 2.04 2.44
C MET A 109 5.89 0.53 2.57
N GLU A 110 4.81 -0.01 2.03
CA GLU A 110 4.55 -1.45 1.93
C GLU A 110 5.67 -2.15 1.15
N CYS A 111 6.19 -1.50 0.11
CA CYS A 111 7.30 -1.99 -0.70
C CYS A 111 8.64 -2.04 0.05
N LEU A 112 8.75 -1.41 1.21
CA LEU A 112 9.93 -1.47 2.06
C LEU A 112 9.84 -2.58 3.14
N GLN A 113 8.81 -3.39 3.09
CA GLN A 113 8.61 -4.51 4.02
C GLN A 113 9.20 -5.80 3.45
N SER A 114 9.66 -6.67 4.35
CA SER A 114 10.12 -8.00 3.96
C SER A 114 8.98 -8.82 3.36
N GLY A 115 9.21 -9.39 2.18
CA GLY A 115 8.22 -10.19 1.46
C GLY A 115 7.32 -9.40 0.50
N ALA A 116 7.43 -8.08 0.46
CA ALA A 116 6.78 -7.30 -0.59
C ALA A 116 7.45 -7.57 -1.95
N ASP A 117 6.63 -7.66 -2.98
CA ASP A 117 7.06 -7.77 -4.38
C ASP A 117 6.63 -6.49 -5.10
N CYS A 118 7.60 -5.63 -5.39
CA CYS A 118 7.33 -4.30 -5.92
C CYS A 118 8.18 -4.00 -7.14
N VAL A 119 7.61 -3.21 -8.04
CA VAL A 119 8.27 -2.73 -9.25
C VAL A 119 8.10 -1.23 -9.37
N VAL A 120 9.14 -0.54 -9.81
CA VAL A 120 9.10 0.89 -10.13
C VAL A 120 9.28 1.11 -11.62
N LEU A 121 8.42 1.97 -12.19
CA LEU A 121 8.42 2.36 -13.58
C LEU A 121 8.58 3.88 -13.68
N GLN A 122 9.05 4.33 -14.83
CA GLN A 122 9.23 5.74 -15.14
C GLN A 122 8.52 6.08 -16.44
N ALA A 123 7.69 7.11 -16.44
CA ALA A 123 7.00 7.60 -17.61
C ALA A 123 6.66 9.08 -17.47
N ASP A 124 6.72 9.82 -18.56
CA ASP A 124 6.21 11.19 -18.65
C ASP A 124 4.68 11.10 -18.83
N LEU A 125 3.94 11.33 -17.75
CA LEU A 125 2.48 11.12 -17.69
C LEU A 125 1.68 12.41 -17.87
N ASP A 126 2.29 13.56 -17.65
CA ASP A 126 1.65 14.87 -17.81
C ASP A 126 2.16 15.64 -19.04
N GLY A 127 3.19 15.14 -19.70
CA GLY A 127 3.73 15.69 -20.95
C GLY A 127 4.66 16.88 -20.76
N ASP A 128 5.20 17.06 -19.55
CA ASP A 128 6.12 18.17 -19.24
C ASP A 128 7.58 17.86 -19.61
N GLY A 129 7.87 16.64 -20.05
CA GLY A 129 9.19 16.14 -20.41
C GLY A 129 10.01 15.66 -19.21
N GLN A 130 9.47 15.70 -17.99
CA GLN A 130 10.09 15.16 -16.79
C GLN A 130 9.33 13.90 -16.35
N PRO A 131 9.98 12.72 -16.40
CA PRO A 131 9.26 11.50 -16.13
C PRO A 131 8.92 11.33 -14.64
N GLU A 132 7.70 10.95 -14.38
CA GLU A 132 7.19 10.54 -13.07
C GLU A 132 7.67 9.13 -12.71
N GLN A 133 7.60 8.81 -11.41
CA GLN A 133 7.83 7.47 -10.89
C GLN A 133 6.49 6.82 -10.49
N VAL A 134 6.24 5.64 -11.02
CA VAL A 134 5.10 4.80 -10.67
C VAL A 134 5.61 3.59 -9.88
N LEU A 135 5.30 3.52 -8.60
CA LEU A 135 5.66 2.40 -7.72
C LEU A 135 4.46 1.51 -7.51
N CYS A 136 4.55 0.25 -7.95
CA CYS A 136 3.48 -0.74 -7.87
C CYS A 136 3.84 -1.87 -6.91
N GLU A 137 2.89 -2.25 -6.03
CA GLU A 137 2.96 -3.45 -5.21
C GLU A 137 2.24 -4.60 -5.92
N LEU A 138 2.97 -5.66 -6.22
CA LEU A 138 2.49 -6.84 -6.95
C LEU A 138 2.09 -7.99 -6.02
N SER A 139 2.42 -7.90 -4.73
CA SER A 139 2.08 -8.88 -3.70
C SER A 139 0.80 -8.55 -2.94
N ALA A 140 0.18 -7.41 -3.23
CA ALA A 140 -1.03 -7.00 -2.53
C ALA A 140 -2.16 -8.01 -2.72
N ARG A 141 -2.82 -8.34 -1.62
CA ARG A 141 -3.93 -9.32 -1.59
C ARG A 141 -5.13 -8.87 -2.42
N TRP A 142 -5.29 -7.56 -2.58
CA TRP A 142 -6.43 -6.96 -3.25
C TRP A 142 -5.96 -5.93 -4.28
N GLY A 143 -6.00 -6.35 -5.54
CA GLY A 143 -5.62 -5.48 -6.65
C GLY A 143 -4.11 -5.24 -6.79
N THR A 144 -3.75 -4.23 -7.54
CA THR A 144 -2.36 -3.82 -7.78
C THR A 144 -2.23 -2.34 -7.45
N PRO A 145 -2.04 -1.98 -6.17
CA PRO A 145 -1.89 -0.58 -5.79
C PRO A 145 -0.61 -0.01 -6.40
N CYS A 146 -0.76 1.06 -7.17
CA CYS A 146 0.35 1.81 -7.72
C CYS A 146 0.26 3.26 -7.28
N THR A 147 1.37 3.82 -6.80
CA THR A 147 1.47 5.21 -6.39
C THR A 147 2.29 5.99 -7.38
N LEU A 148 1.84 7.22 -7.67
CA LEU A 148 2.50 8.15 -8.56
C LEU A 148 3.25 9.19 -7.75
N SER A 149 4.50 9.44 -8.11
CA SER A 149 5.33 10.51 -7.58
C SER A 149 5.79 11.41 -8.71
N THR A 150 5.71 12.71 -8.52
CA THR A 150 6.20 13.72 -9.47
C THR A 150 7.18 14.68 -8.80
N ARG A 151 7.94 15.43 -9.60
CA ARG A 151 8.78 16.51 -9.09
C ARG A 151 8.03 17.83 -9.10
N GLN A 152 7.93 18.46 -7.92
CA GLN A 152 7.42 19.82 -7.79
C GLN A 152 8.47 20.66 -7.05
N ASP A 153 8.85 21.79 -7.63
CA ASP A 153 9.90 22.67 -7.08
C ASP A 153 11.22 21.93 -6.78
N GLY A 154 11.60 21.00 -7.66
CA GLY A 154 12.81 20.19 -7.52
C GLY A 154 12.74 19.08 -6.45
N ARG A 155 11.60 18.83 -5.84
CA ARG A 155 11.41 17.83 -4.80
C ARG A 155 10.40 16.78 -5.23
N TRP A 156 10.66 15.52 -4.90
CA TRP A 156 9.72 14.43 -5.10
C TRP A 156 8.55 14.53 -4.14
N GLN A 157 7.35 14.44 -4.68
CA GLN A 157 6.09 14.48 -3.93
C GLN A 157 5.14 13.40 -4.43
N HIS A 158 4.27 12.93 -3.53
CA HIS A 158 3.18 12.04 -3.92
C HIS A 158 2.15 12.81 -4.73
N ALA A 159 1.90 12.37 -5.95
CA ALA A 159 0.94 13.02 -6.87
C ALA A 159 -0.42 12.32 -6.91
N GLY A 160 -0.47 11.01 -6.68
CA GLY A 160 -1.72 10.27 -6.76
C GLY A 160 -1.55 8.75 -6.71
N GLN A 161 -2.64 8.07 -7.07
CA GLN A 161 -2.69 6.62 -7.20
C GLN A 161 -3.25 6.26 -8.57
N VAL A 162 -2.77 5.14 -9.12
CA VAL A 162 -3.29 4.59 -10.36
C VAL A 162 -4.48 3.68 -10.03
N ASP A 163 -5.61 3.96 -10.63
CA ASP A 163 -6.81 3.12 -10.55
C ASP A 163 -6.88 2.25 -11.80
N TRP A 164 -6.50 0.98 -11.66
CA TRP A 164 -6.54 0.03 -12.75
C TRP A 164 -7.98 -0.45 -12.96
N GLN A 165 -8.54 -0.16 -14.12
CA GLN A 165 -9.83 -0.70 -14.53
C GLN A 165 -9.68 -2.16 -15.02
N THR A 166 -9.16 -3.03 -14.15
CA THR A 166 -8.96 -4.45 -14.48
C THR A 166 -10.11 -5.30 -13.96
N ARG A 167 -10.54 -6.25 -14.78
CA ARG A 167 -11.34 -7.37 -14.27
C ARG A 167 -10.43 -8.25 -13.41
N SER A 168 -10.94 -8.76 -12.31
CA SER A 168 -10.16 -9.52 -11.30
C SER A 168 -9.37 -10.72 -11.85
N THR A 169 -9.69 -11.18 -13.04
CA THR A 169 -9.03 -12.31 -13.72
C THR A 169 -7.70 -11.95 -14.37
N ASP A 170 -7.42 -10.67 -14.59
CA ASP A 170 -6.26 -10.23 -15.37
C ASP A 170 -5.10 -9.69 -14.52
N THR A 171 -5.16 -9.83 -13.20
CA THR A 171 -4.13 -9.30 -12.28
C THR A 171 -2.75 -9.87 -12.58
N GLN A 172 -2.64 -11.16 -12.88
CA GLN A 172 -1.36 -11.79 -13.18
C GLN A 172 -0.76 -11.27 -14.50
N ALA A 173 -1.58 -11.08 -15.52
CA ALA A 173 -1.15 -10.49 -16.78
C ALA A 173 -0.69 -9.04 -16.57
N LEU A 174 -1.42 -8.25 -15.80
CA LEU A 174 -1.02 -6.90 -15.43
C LEU A 174 0.35 -6.89 -14.74
N HIS A 175 0.60 -7.77 -13.77
CA HIS A 175 1.89 -7.88 -13.08
C HIS A 175 3.03 -8.22 -14.05
N GLN A 176 2.80 -9.12 -15.00
CA GLN A 176 3.79 -9.45 -16.02
C GLN A 176 4.12 -8.25 -16.91
N HIS A 177 3.10 -7.50 -17.36
CA HIS A 177 3.28 -6.29 -18.17
C HIS A 177 4.00 -5.18 -17.41
N LEU A 178 3.68 -4.97 -16.14
CA LEU A 178 4.37 -4.00 -15.30
C LEU A 178 5.85 -4.35 -15.12
N ARG A 179 6.19 -5.62 -14.85
CA ARG A 179 7.59 -6.07 -14.77
C ARG A 179 8.33 -5.97 -16.11
N ALA A 180 7.62 -6.18 -17.21
CA ALA A 180 8.16 -6.01 -18.56
C ALA A 180 8.32 -4.54 -18.98
N GLY A 181 7.93 -3.58 -18.12
CA GLY A 181 8.04 -2.15 -18.40
C GLY A 181 7.04 -1.65 -19.45
N GLN A 182 5.95 -2.37 -19.65
CA GLN A 182 4.95 -2.02 -20.66
C GLN A 182 3.95 -1.00 -20.11
N LEU A 183 4.45 0.17 -19.74
CA LEU A 183 3.63 1.30 -19.31
C LEU A 183 3.64 2.37 -20.41
N GLN A 184 2.45 2.79 -20.84
CA GLN A 184 2.29 3.86 -21.83
C GLN A 184 1.27 4.87 -21.34
N ALA A 185 1.65 6.15 -21.40
CA ALA A 185 0.71 7.24 -21.21
C ALA A 185 -0.27 7.28 -22.39
N GLN A 186 -1.57 7.31 -22.09
CA GLN A 186 -2.60 7.49 -23.11
C GLN A 186 -3.40 8.75 -22.79
N GLN A 187 -3.63 9.56 -23.81
CA GLN A 187 -4.54 10.69 -23.64
C GLN A 187 -5.96 10.15 -23.38
N PRO A 188 -6.66 10.68 -22.37
CA PRO A 188 -8.03 10.27 -22.14
C PRO A 188 -8.90 10.63 -23.34
N ARG A 189 -9.79 9.70 -23.72
CA ARG A 189 -10.76 9.93 -24.81
C ARG A 189 -11.61 11.17 -24.58
N TRP A 190 -11.92 11.47 -23.33
CA TRP A 190 -12.73 12.60 -22.92
C TRP A 190 -11.92 13.57 -22.08
N GLN A 191 -11.98 14.83 -22.41
CA GLN A 191 -11.33 15.88 -21.61
C GLN A 191 -12.06 16.04 -20.27
N GLU A 192 -11.33 16.52 -19.27
CA GLU A 192 -11.93 16.92 -18.00
C GLU A 192 -12.79 18.17 -18.22
N LEU A 193 -13.95 18.21 -17.55
CA LEU A 193 -14.83 19.37 -17.54
C LEU A 193 -14.49 20.26 -16.36
N GLN A 194 -14.49 21.58 -16.56
CA GLN A 194 -14.32 22.55 -15.49
C GLN A 194 -15.46 23.56 -15.48
N VAL A 195 -16.12 23.69 -14.34
CA VAL A 195 -17.16 24.70 -14.12
C VAL A 195 -16.89 25.38 -12.78
N GLN A 196 -16.67 26.68 -12.80
CA GLN A 196 -16.42 27.48 -11.58
C GLN A 196 -15.37 26.91 -10.63
N GLY A 197 -14.26 26.39 -11.18
CA GLY A 197 -13.18 25.78 -10.40
C GLY A 197 -13.42 24.32 -9.96
N GLN A 198 -14.60 23.78 -10.20
CA GLN A 198 -14.88 22.36 -9.98
C GLN A 198 -14.48 21.54 -11.20
N ARG A 199 -13.77 20.42 -10.97
CA ARG A 199 -13.35 19.49 -12.02
C ARG A 199 -14.28 18.27 -12.04
N GLY A 200 -14.77 17.94 -13.23
CA GLY A 200 -15.57 16.74 -13.50
C GLY A 200 -14.87 15.82 -14.48
N ARG A 201 -14.83 14.52 -14.17
CA ARG A 201 -14.33 13.47 -15.07
C ARG A 201 -15.50 12.70 -15.66
N ILE A 202 -15.46 12.47 -16.96
CA ILE A 202 -16.40 11.56 -17.61
C ILE A 202 -15.92 10.13 -17.35
N ARG A 203 -16.73 9.32 -16.68
CA ARG A 203 -16.51 7.88 -16.60
C ARG A 203 -17.17 7.26 -17.83
N ALA A 204 -16.36 6.62 -18.67
CA ALA A 204 -16.91 5.82 -19.76
C ALA A 204 -17.65 4.59 -19.19
N ASP A 205 -18.76 4.22 -19.81
CA ASP A 205 -19.42 2.94 -19.50
C ASP A 205 -18.51 1.77 -19.91
N PRO A 206 -18.44 0.69 -19.11
CA PRO A 206 -17.56 -0.45 -19.36
C PRO A 206 -17.91 -1.27 -20.62
N SER A 207 -18.82 -0.80 -21.43
CA SER A 207 -19.28 -1.43 -22.68
C SER A 207 -18.68 -0.82 -23.96
N ASP A 208 -17.83 0.18 -23.85
CA ASP A 208 -17.17 0.86 -24.99
C ASP A 208 -15.72 0.42 -25.20
#